data_04bb89f0f5bb888758efd769487b0b09
#
_entry.id   04bb89f0f5bb888758efd769487b0b09
#
_cell.length_a   1.000
_cell.length_b   1.000
_cell.length_c   1.000
_cell.angle_alpha   90.00
_cell.angle_beta   90.00
_cell.angle_gamma   90.00
#
_symmetry.space_group_name_H-M   'P 1'
#
loop_
_entity.id
_entity.type
_entity.pdbx_description
1 polymer ?
#
loop_
_entity_poly.entity_id
_entity_poly.type
_entity_poly.pdbx_seq_one_letter_code
_entity_poly.pdbx_strand_id
1 'polypeptide(L)'
;MTPTEPKAINGQEVKINTGDWAEGLIFIIAMWLLSRLVVIIAMQLIAPMLPLSPVAHSGILPLGFSPGFMPKSSWILFSHWDGAWYRKIATSGYEYINDGKYHTIAFFPLFPIIARAVMVFGFPFEVAATLVNNIGLLGAMWVVYHWMRERYGITTARWSTAVLAWCPLSLFGTVTYTEGLFLLFTTAALRAFDKSQYTRAGLWGAMATATRSTGLMLVPSFLIVAWKENRPKPAYFAAFASTIGLILFSLYCGWRFGDLIAFVSVQKAWDWQHPDWWNVLIKAVTLDKENLLRIVMFFGGSYVLWHFRTRLPLVAVVYGFASLAMIQTTGSLSSVSRYVYGIVSVSLALGILLANHPRWGYFILSLFATVLVYLSIKFAWWHWVA
;
A
#
# COMPACT_ATOMS: atom_id res chain seq x y z
N MET A 1 38.88 -18.25 2.04
CA MET A 1 37.62 -18.99 2.04
C MET A 1 36.80 -18.47 0.87
N THR A 2 36.71 -19.23 -0.19
CA THR A 2 35.97 -18.92 -1.42
C THR A 2 34.47 -18.90 -1.13
N PRO A 3 33.68 -17.94 -1.68
CA PRO A 3 32.24 -17.94 -1.53
C PRO A 3 31.64 -19.13 -2.28
N THR A 4 30.97 -20.00 -1.58
CA THR A 4 30.19 -21.10 -2.15
C THR A 4 29.01 -20.52 -2.94
N GLU A 5 29.03 -20.74 -4.25
CA GLU A 5 27.90 -20.54 -5.16
C GLU A 5 26.66 -21.28 -4.61
N PRO A 6 25.45 -20.68 -4.73
CA PRO A 6 24.23 -21.40 -4.40
C PRO A 6 24.08 -22.55 -5.41
N LYS A 7 24.15 -23.79 -4.92
CA LYS A 7 23.89 -25.00 -5.70
C LYS A 7 22.52 -24.88 -6.37
N ALA A 8 22.53 -24.83 -7.70
CA ALA A 8 21.36 -25.13 -8.51
C ALA A 8 20.92 -26.56 -8.18
N ILE A 9 19.77 -26.72 -7.57
CA ILE A 9 19.12 -28.00 -7.39
C ILE A 9 18.58 -28.40 -8.78
N ASN A 10 19.25 -29.36 -9.38
CA ASN A 10 18.88 -30.06 -10.62
C ASN A 10 18.44 -29.19 -11.80
N GLY A 11 19.30 -29.13 -12.83
CA GLY A 11 19.04 -28.54 -14.14
C GLY A 11 17.93 -29.25 -14.95
N GLN A 12 16.73 -29.33 -14.41
CA GLN A 12 15.51 -29.56 -15.17
C GLN A 12 14.86 -28.20 -15.38
N GLU A 13 14.83 -27.74 -16.63
CA GLU A 13 13.84 -26.74 -17.05
C GLU A 13 12.47 -27.25 -16.58
N VAL A 14 11.91 -26.59 -15.57
CA VAL A 14 10.55 -26.85 -15.12
C VAL A 14 9.65 -26.48 -16.30
N LYS A 15 9.29 -27.46 -17.12
CA LYS A 15 8.21 -27.31 -18.09
C LYS A 15 6.98 -26.88 -17.30
N ILE A 16 6.68 -25.58 -17.38
CA ILE A 16 5.51 -25.00 -16.73
C ILE A 16 4.30 -25.57 -17.43
N ASN A 17 3.65 -26.52 -16.78
CA ASN A 17 2.45 -27.17 -17.30
C ASN A 17 1.33 -26.12 -17.37
N THR A 18 0.55 -26.09 -18.45
CA THR A 18 -0.57 -25.15 -18.63
C THR A 18 -1.57 -25.21 -17.46
N GLY A 19 -1.74 -26.37 -16.83
CA GLY A 19 -2.53 -26.54 -15.60
C GLY A 19 -2.05 -25.70 -14.42
N ASP A 20 -0.75 -25.55 -14.23
CA ASP A 20 -0.16 -24.79 -13.14
C ASP A 20 -0.44 -23.28 -13.21
N TRP A 21 -0.60 -22.72 -14.41
CA TRP A 21 -0.97 -21.31 -14.61
C TRP A 21 -2.43 -21.06 -14.23
N ALA A 22 -3.32 -21.96 -14.63
CA ALA A 22 -4.74 -21.86 -14.33
C ALA A 22 -5.00 -21.96 -12.82
N GLU A 23 -4.34 -22.88 -12.13
CA GLU A 23 -4.46 -23.01 -10.67
C GLU A 23 -3.97 -21.74 -9.93
N GLY A 24 -2.85 -21.17 -10.37
CA GLY A 24 -2.32 -19.93 -9.81
C GLY A 24 -3.28 -18.76 -10.00
N LEU A 25 -3.83 -18.61 -11.19
CA LEU A 25 -4.80 -17.57 -11.52
C LEU A 25 -6.09 -17.72 -10.70
N ILE A 26 -6.64 -18.93 -10.63
CA ILE A 26 -7.84 -19.23 -9.83
C ILE A 26 -7.58 -18.89 -8.36
N PHE A 27 -6.43 -19.27 -7.82
CA PHE A 27 -6.08 -18.95 -6.43
C PHE A 27 -6.03 -17.43 -6.18
N ILE A 28 -5.36 -16.66 -7.05
CA ILE A 28 -5.24 -15.20 -6.92
C ILE A 28 -6.62 -14.55 -6.96
N ILE A 29 -7.44 -14.92 -7.95
CA ILE A 29 -8.80 -14.39 -8.11
C ILE A 29 -9.67 -14.76 -6.90
N ALA A 30 -9.60 -16.00 -6.42
CA ALA A 30 -10.36 -16.45 -5.25
C ALA A 30 -9.97 -15.65 -4.00
N MET A 31 -8.67 -15.49 -3.70
CA MET A 31 -8.21 -14.72 -2.54
C MET A 31 -8.61 -13.25 -2.64
N TRP A 32 -8.47 -12.66 -3.83
CA TRP A 32 -8.91 -11.28 -4.07
C TRP A 32 -10.43 -11.16 -3.88
N LEU A 33 -11.22 -11.97 -4.58
CA LEU A 33 -12.67 -11.90 -4.56
C LEU A 33 -13.24 -12.11 -3.15
N LEU A 34 -12.81 -13.17 -2.45
CA LEU A 34 -13.29 -13.48 -1.10
C LEU A 34 -12.95 -12.34 -0.12
N SER A 35 -11.73 -11.84 -0.14
CA SER A 35 -11.35 -10.76 0.76
C SER A 35 -12.11 -9.46 0.44
N ARG A 36 -12.37 -9.15 -0.83
CA ARG A 36 -13.15 -7.95 -1.22
C ARG A 36 -14.63 -8.10 -0.89
N LEU A 37 -15.20 -9.28 -1.10
CA LEU A 37 -16.58 -9.57 -0.69
C LEU A 37 -16.77 -9.38 0.82
N VAL A 38 -15.83 -9.83 1.63
CA VAL A 38 -15.88 -9.62 3.10
C VAL A 38 -15.88 -8.13 3.44
N VAL A 39 -15.03 -7.30 2.81
CA VAL A 39 -15.03 -5.84 3.01
C VAL A 39 -16.37 -5.23 2.58
N ILE A 40 -16.87 -5.58 1.40
CA ILE A 40 -18.14 -5.06 0.87
C ILE A 40 -19.30 -5.43 1.79
N ILE A 41 -19.40 -6.69 2.22
CA ILE A 41 -20.45 -7.16 3.13
C ILE A 41 -20.36 -6.41 4.47
N ALA A 42 -19.15 -6.28 5.04
CA ALA A 42 -18.94 -5.56 6.28
C ALA A 42 -19.40 -4.10 6.20
N MET A 43 -19.08 -3.40 5.10
CA MET A 43 -19.40 -1.99 4.94
C MET A 43 -20.86 -1.75 4.50
N GLN A 44 -21.39 -2.55 3.56
CA GLN A 44 -22.68 -2.29 2.93
C GLN A 44 -23.87 -2.95 3.66
N LEU A 45 -23.63 -4.09 4.32
CA LEU A 45 -24.71 -4.83 4.99
C LEU A 45 -24.61 -4.77 6.51
N ILE A 46 -23.41 -5.01 7.09
CA ILE A 46 -23.28 -5.11 8.55
C ILE A 46 -23.22 -3.72 9.20
N ALA A 47 -22.39 -2.80 8.67
CA ALA A 47 -22.24 -1.49 9.29
C ALA A 47 -23.56 -0.71 9.44
N PRO A 48 -24.49 -0.68 8.45
CA PRO A 48 -25.79 -0.01 8.62
C PRO A 48 -26.70 -0.60 9.69
N MET A 49 -26.47 -1.86 10.09
CA MET A 49 -27.30 -2.56 11.10
C MET A 49 -26.81 -2.33 12.53
N LEU A 50 -25.61 -1.80 12.71
CA LEU A 50 -25.00 -1.62 14.03
C LEU A 50 -25.27 -0.21 14.55
N PRO A 51 -25.71 -0.05 15.84
CA PRO A 51 -25.92 1.26 16.45
C PRO A 51 -24.61 1.86 16.98
N LEU A 52 -23.64 2.10 16.09
CA LEU A 52 -22.38 2.78 16.44
C LEU A 52 -22.57 4.29 16.33
N SER A 53 -21.86 5.06 17.17
CA SER A 53 -21.82 6.51 17.06
C SER A 53 -20.62 6.93 16.19
N PRO A 54 -20.81 7.85 15.23
CA PRO A 54 -19.69 8.45 14.52
C PRO A 54 -18.80 9.19 15.52
N VAL A 55 -17.48 8.99 15.43
CA VAL A 55 -16.53 9.71 16.29
C VAL A 55 -16.11 11.00 15.60
N ALA A 56 -16.57 12.12 16.10
CA ALA A 56 -15.98 13.41 15.76
C ALA A 56 -14.60 13.51 16.44
N HIS A 57 -13.52 13.27 15.70
CA HIS A 57 -12.18 13.52 16.19
C HIS A 57 -11.88 15.03 16.12
N SER A 58 -11.60 15.62 17.28
CA SER A 58 -10.98 16.93 17.50
C SER A 58 -11.35 18.05 16.52
N GLY A 59 -12.53 18.64 16.68
CA GLY A 59 -12.83 20.01 16.20
C GLY A 59 -12.85 20.26 14.68
N ILE A 60 -12.34 19.36 13.86
CA ILE A 60 -12.36 19.43 12.41
C ILE A 60 -13.29 18.33 11.91
N LEU A 61 -14.49 18.71 11.49
CA LEU A 61 -15.38 17.80 10.80
C LEU A 61 -14.74 17.38 9.47
N PRO A 62 -14.61 16.06 9.19
CA PRO A 62 -14.11 15.61 7.90
C PRO A 62 -14.96 16.18 6.74
N LEU A 63 -14.34 16.41 5.59
CA LEU A 63 -15.04 16.85 4.39
C LEU A 63 -16.19 15.86 4.09
N GLY A 64 -17.44 16.33 4.10
CA GLY A 64 -18.62 15.50 3.86
C GLY A 64 -19.26 14.87 5.10
N PHE A 65 -18.75 15.17 6.30
CA PHE A 65 -19.38 14.74 7.56
C PHE A 65 -20.59 15.63 7.88
N SER A 66 -21.70 15.00 8.27
CA SER A 66 -22.89 15.69 8.79
C SER A 66 -23.18 15.21 10.21
N PRO A 67 -23.53 16.12 11.15
CA PRO A 67 -24.01 15.70 12.46
C PRO A 67 -25.21 14.74 12.32
N GLY A 68 -25.17 13.59 13.02
CA GLY A 68 -26.20 12.56 12.89
C GLY A 68 -26.00 11.60 11.71
N PHE A 69 -24.78 11.57 11.12
CA PHE A 69 -24.45 10.59 10.09
C PHE A 69 -24.75 9.16 10.55
N MET A 70 -25.51 8.45 9.73
CA MET A 70 -25.69 7.01 9.85
C MET A 70 -25.29 6.37 8.51
N PRO A 71 -24.47 5.30 8.52
CA PRO A 71 -24.11 4.64 7.28
C PRO A 71 -25.35 4.06 6.63
N LYS A 72 -25.62 4.48 5.40
CA LYS A 72 -26.63 3.87 4.52
C LYS A 72 -25.89 3.12 3.44
N SER A 73 -26.38 1.94 3.06
CA SER A 73 -25.81 1.16 1.97
C SER A 73 -25.69 2.01 0.71
N SER A 74 -24.49 2.41 0.36
CA SER A 74 -24.17 3.24 -0.81
C SER A 74 -22.66 3.23 -1.08
N TRP A 75 -22.27 3.57 -2.31
CA TRP A 75 -20.85 3.69 -2.67
C TRP A 75 -20.11 4.81 -1.92
N ILE A 76 -20.81 5.78 -1.33
CA ILE A 76 -20.23 6.85 -0.50
C ILE A 76 -19.45 6.28 0.69
N LEU A 77 -19.86 5.12 1.25
CA LEU A 77 -19.16 4.48 2.35
C LEU A 77 -17.70 4.14 2.02
N PHE A 78 -17.34 4.02 0.76
CA PHE A 78 -15.98 3.75 0.32
C PHE A 78 -15.12 5.02 0.14
N SER A 79 -15.70 6.23 0.28
CA SER A 79 -15.02 7.49 -0.04
C SER A 79 -14.96 8.45 1.16
N HIS A 80 -14.40 7.98 2.27
CA HIS A 80 -14.17 8.78 3.46
C HIS A 80 -12.73 9.30 3.53
N TRP A 81 -12.48 10.33 4.33
CA TRP A 81 -11.15 10.90 4.64
C TRP A 81 -10.37 11.29 3.36
N ASP A 82 -9.22 10.65 3.09
CA ASP A 82 -8.41 10.92 1.89
C ASP A 82 -9.22 10.73 0.59
N GLY A 83 -10.21 9.83 0.59
CA GLY A 83 -11.11 9.60 -0.55
C GLY A 83 -11.86 10.85 -0.98
N ALA A 84 -12.24 11.73 -0.04
CA ALA A 84 -12.91 13.00 -0.34
C ALA A 84 -11.97 13.97 -1.08
N TRP A 85 -10.68 13.99 -0.74
CA TRP A 85 -9.67 14.77 -1.44
C TRP A 85 -9.44 14.27 -2.86
N TYR A 86 -9.31 12.95 -3.05
CA TYR A 86 -9.19 12.37 -4.39
C TYR A 86 -10.43 12.62 -5.24
N ARG A 87 -11.64 12.60 -4.63
CA ARG A 87 -12.88 13.00 -5.32
C ARG A 87 -12.78 14.44 -5.82
N LYS A 88 -12.39 15.37 -4.94
CA LYS A 88 -12.26 16.79 -5.29
C LYS A 88 -11.25 16.99 -6.43
N ILE A 89 -10.11 16.29 -6.41
CA ILE A 89 -9.14 16.36 -7.51
C ILE A 89 -9.71 15.80 -8.81
N ALA A 90 -10.36 14.63 -8.77
CA ALA A 90 -10.92 14.01 -9.97
C ALA A 90 -12.05 14.82 -10.62
N THR A 91 -12.86 15.54 -9.82
CA THR A 91 -14.00 16.33 -10.32
C THR A 91 -13.63 17.78 -10.63
N SER A 92 -12.89 18.45 -9.76
CA SER A 92 -12.65 19.89 -9.82
C SER A 92 -11.18 20.27 -10.07
N GLY A 93 -10.26 19.31 -9.97
CA GLY A 93 -8.83 19.57 -10.14
C GLY A 93 -8.12 20.00 -8.85
N TYR A 94 -6.91 20.51 -9.02
CA TYR A 94 -6.04 20.94 -7.92
C TYR A 94 -6.28 22.38 -7.52
N GLU A 95 -6.25 22.60 -6.21
CA GLU A 95 -6.25 23.93 -5.57
C GLU A 95 -5.09 24.02 -4.60
N TYR A 96 -4.44 25.17 -4.56
CA TYR A 96 -3.38 25.47 -3.60
C TYR A 96 -3.25 26.97 -3.37
N ILE A 97 -3.19 27.34 -2.11
CA ILE A 97 -2.78 28.66 -1.60
C ILE A 97 -1.84 28.36 -0.42
N ASN A 98 -0.76 29.11 -0.29
CA ASN A 98 0.18 28.93 0.81
C ASN A 98 -0.32 29.70 2.07
N ASP A 99 -1.45 29.25 2.62
CA ASP A 99 -2.15 29.86 3.77
C ASP A 99 -2.09 29.00 5.04
N GLY A 100 -1.31 27.91 5.02
CA GLY A 100 -1.19 26.96 6.13
C GLY A 100 -2.40 26.04 6.32
N LYS A 101 -3.36 26.02 5.37
CA LYS A 101 -4.55 25.18 5.43
C LYS A 101 -4.42 23.95 4.53
N TYR A 102 -5.41 23.05 4.67
CA TYR A 102 -5.49 21.81 3.87
C TYR A 102 -5.88 22.12 2.42
N HIS A 103 -5.08 21.66 1.46
CA HIS A 103 -5.35 21.78 0.03
C HIS A 103 -5.15 20.46 -0.70
N THR A 104 -5.78 20.34 -1.87
CA THR A 104 -5.74 19.12 -2.70
C THR A 104 -4.34 18.76 -3.18
N ILE A 105 -3.42 19.73 -3.24
CA ILE A 105 -2.05 19.54 -3.74
C ILE A 105 -1.21 18.59 -2.88
N ALA A 106 -1.66 18.24 -1.66
CA ALA A 106 -1.02 17.23 -0.82
C ALA A 106 -1.07 15.81 -1.43
N PHE A 107 -2.00 15.57 -2.36
CA PHE A 107 -2.32 14.24 -2.91
C PHE A 107 -1.81 14.09 -4.34
N PHE A 108 -1.15 12.98 -4.63
CA PHE A 108 -0.47 12.73 -5.89
C PHE A 108 -1.43 12.41 -7.04
N PRO A 109 -1.05 12.74 -8.31
CA PRO A 109 -2.00 12.88 -9.41
C PRO A 109 -2.44 11.57 -10.08
N LEU A 110 -1.65 10.50 -10.05
CA LEU A 110 -1.91 9.35 -10.94
C LEU A 110 -3.23 8.65 -10.62
N PHE A 111 -3.54 8.44 -9.34
CA PHE A 111 -4.78 7.79 -8.94
C PHE A 111 -6.04 8.59 -9.36
N PRO A 112 -6.19 9.88 -9.00
CA PRO A 112 -7.37 10.63 -9.41
C PRO A 112 -7.46 10.85 -10.93
N ILE A 113 -6.35 10.90 -11.67
CA ILE A 113 -6.34 10.95 -13.14
C ILE A 113 -6.92 9.66 -13.72
N ILE A 114 -6.47 8.48 -13.26
CA ILE A 114 -7.00 7.20 -13.74
C ILE A 114 -8.48 7.05 -13.34
N ALA A 115 -8.86 7.43 -12.11
CA ALA A 115 -10.25 7.42 -11.68
C ALA A 115 -11.12 8.32 -12.57
N ARG A 116 -10.66 9.54 -12.89
CA ARG A 116 -11.35 10.45 -13.82
C ARG A 116 -11.50 9.86 -15.22
N ALA A 117 -10.47 9.17 -15.73
CA ALA A 117 -10.57 8.48 -17.03
C ALA A 117 -11.66 7.39 -17.02
N VAL A 118 -11.79 6.64 -15.91
CA VAL A 118 -12.88 5.66 -15.77
C VAL A 118 -14.26 6.33 -15.64
N MET A 119 -14.33 7.51 -14.99
CA MET A 119 -15.59 8.28 -14.89
C MET A 119 -16.14 8.71 -16.26
N VAL A 120 -15.31 8.82 -17.30
CA VAL A 120 -15.76 9.13 -18.68
C VAL A 120 -16.77 8.11 -19.20
N PHE A 121 -16.73 6.87 -18.69
CA PHE A 121 -17.70 5.82 -19.02
C PHE A 121 -19.03 5.94 -18.25
N GLY A 122 -19.28 7.04 -17.53
CA GLY A 122 -20.52 7.32 -16.80
C GLY A 122 -20.54 6.82 -15.35
N PHE A 123 -19.45 6.27 -14.83
CA PHE A 123 -19.38 5.85 -13.43
C PHE A 123 -19.21 7.04 -12.49
N PRO A 124 -19.90 7.06 -11.32
CA PRO A 124 -19.61 8.03 -10.27
C PRO A 124 -18.19 7.79 -9.72
N PHE A 125 -17.60 8.83 -9.14
CA PHE A 125 -16.21 8.77 -8.63
C PHE A 125 -15.96 7.58 -7.70
N GLU A 126 -16.86 7.31 -6.78
CA GLU A 126 -16.72 6.24 -5.78
C GLU A 126 -16.58 4.87 -6.44
N VAL A 127 -17.37 4.61 -7.46
CA VAL A 127 -17.31 3.35 -8.23
C VAL A 127 -16.03 3.30 -9.05
N ALA A 128 -15.73 4.36 -9.79
CA ALA A 128 -14.53 4.46 -10.63
C ALA A 128 -13.25 4.28 -9.81
N ALA A 129 -13.11 5.02 -8.72
CA ALA A 129 -11.94 5.00 -7.85
C ALA A 129 -11.79 3.65 -7.11
N THR A 130 -12.90 3.08 -6.60
CA THR A 130 -12.91 1.75 -5.99
C THR A 130 -12.48 0.68 -7.00
N LEU A 131 -12.98 0.74 -8.24
CA LEU A 131 -12.60 -0.18 -9.31
C LEU A 131 -11.10 -0.09 -9.62
N VAL A 132 -10.58 1.12 -9.82
CA VAL A 132 -9.15 1.37 -10.09
C VAL A 132 -8.27 0.80 -8.98
N ASN A 133 -8.62 1.06 -7.72
CA ASN A 133 -7.85 0.57 -6.58
C ASN A 133 -7.88 -0.95 -6.45
N ASN A 134 -9.05 -1.58 -6.66
CA ASN A 134 -9.19 -3.04 -6.62
C ASN A 134 -8.46 -3.75 -7.77
N ILE A 135 -8.47 -3.19 -8.97
CA ILE A 135 -7.67 -3.71 -10.11
C ILE A 135 -6.18 -3.57 -9.79
N GLY A 136 -5.77 -2.45 -9.20
CA GLY A 136 -4.40 -2.25 -8.72
C GLY A 136 -3.99 -3.33 -7.72
N LEU A 137 -4.82 -3.60 -6.72
CA LEU A 137 -4.53 -4.65 -5.74
C LEU A 137 -4.48 -6.05 -6.37
N LEU A 138 -5.41 -6.37 -7.27
CA LEU A 138 -5.39 -7.65 -8.01
C LEU A 138 -4.08 -7.79 -8.82
N GLY A 139 -3.66 -6.72 -9.50
CA GLY A 139 -2.39 -6.68 -10.21
C GLY A 139 -1.19 -6.85 -9.27
N ALA A 140 -1.19 -6.22 -8.09
CA ALA A 140 -0.15 -6.40 -7.08
C ALA A 140 -0.06 -7.87 -6.61
N MET A 141 -1.21 -8.49 -6.31
CA MET A 141 -1.30 -9.90 -5.93
C MET A 141 -0.77 -10.83 -7.03
N TRP A 142 -1.07 -10.51 -8.30
CA TRP A 142 -0.52 -11.22 -9.45
C TRP A 142 1.01 -11.15 -9.49
N VAL A 143 1.57 -9.96 -9.34
CA VAL A 143 3.04 -9.76 -9.36
C VAL A 143 3.70 -10.45 -8.17
N VAL A 144 3.13 -10.35 -6.96
CA VAL A 144 3.62 -11.03 -5.74
C VAL A 144 3.62 -12.54 -5.94
N TYR A 145 2.49 -13.11 -6.42
CA TYR A 145 2.37 -14.55 -6.60
C TYR A 145 3.46 -15.09 -7.53
N HIS A 146 3.62 -14.46 -8.71
CA HIS A 146 4.62 -14.91 -9.68
C HIS A 146 6.05 -14.70 -9.19
N TRP A 147 6.34 -13.57 -8.52
CA TRP A 147 7.67 -13.32 -7.98
C TRP A 147 8.06 -14.34 -6.90
N MET A 148 7.15 -14.62 -5.98
CA MET A 148 7.40 -15.57 -4.89
C MET A 148 7.41 -17.02 -5.38
N ARG A 149 6.57 -17.37 -6.38
CA ARG A 149 6.57 -18.68 -6.99
C ARG A 149 7.91 -19.01 -7.66
N GLU A 150 8.44 -18.07 -8.42
CA GLU A 150 9.71 -18.22 -9.14
C GLU A 150 10.90 -18.41 -8.19
N ARG A 151 10.87 -17.80 -7.00
CA ARG A 151 11.99 -17.85 -6.05
C ARG A 151 11.85 -18.91 -4.96
N TYR A 152 10.64 -19.16 -4.49
CA TYR A 152 10.41 -19.97 -3.27
C TYR A 152 9.34 -21.06 -3.45
N GLY A 153 8.80 -21.19 -4.65
CA GLY A 153 7.79 -22.20 -4.96
C GLY A 153 6.35 -21.78 -4.63
N ILE A 154 5.41 -22.67 -4.99
CA ILE A 154 3.97 -22.39 -4.98
C ILE A 154 3.42 -22.12 -3.58
N THR A 155 3.90 -22.84 -2.56
CA THR A 155 3.42 -22.67 -1.18
C THR A 155 3.70 -21.28 -0.66
N THR A 156 4.92 -20.78 -0.83
CA THR A 156 5.29 -19.43 -0.40
C THR A 156 4.54 -18.36 -1.20
N ALA A 157 4.36 -18.59 -2.51
CA ALA A 157 3.56 -17.68 -3.35
C ALA A 157 2.12 -17.58 -2.85
N ARG A 158 1.47 -18.69 -2.54
CA ARG A 158 0.11 -18.72 -2.00
C ARG A 158 0.00 -17.97 -0.67
N TRP A 159 0.92 -18.20 0.28
CA TRP A 159 0.92 -17.51 1.56
C TRP A 159 1.18 -16.01 1.45
N SER A 160 2.16 -15.58 0.65
CA SER A 160 2.46 -14.15 0.43
C SER A 160 1.26 -13.42 -0.19
N THR A 161 0.60 -14.04 -1.15
CA THR A 161 -0.59 -13.49 -1.80
C THR A 161 -1.78 -13.44 -0.85
N ALA A 162 -2.00 -14.48 -0.04
CA ALA A 162 -3.04 -14.50 0.98
C ALA A 162 -2.81 -13.43 2.05
N VAL A 163 -1.58 -13.27 2.54
CA VAL A 163 -1.22 -12.19 3.48
C VAL A 163 -1.57 -10.83 2.90
N LEU A 164 -1.19 -10.55 1.65
CA LEU A 164 -1.49 -9.28 1.00
C LEU A 164 -2.99 -9.02 0.87
N ALA A 165 -3.77 -10.06 0.55
CA ALA A 165 -5.23 -9.97 0.38
C ALA A 165 -5.99 -9.79 1.69
N TRP A 166 -5.57 -10.48 2.76
CA TRP A 166 -6.29 -10.58 4.02
C TRP A 166 -5.72 -9.72 5.15
N CYS A 167 -4.56 -9.08 4.98
CA CYS A 167 -4.05 -8.10 5.94
C CYS A 167 -5.17 -7.12 6.34
N PRO A 168 -5.35 -6.80 7.63
CA PRO A 168 -6.40 -5.89 8.09
C PRO A 168 -6.47 -4.57 7.34
N LEU A 169 -5.30 -4.02 6.97
CA LEU A 169 -5.19 -2.77 6.22
C LEU A 169 -5.42 -2.94 4.71
N SER A 170 -5.68 -4.17 4.22
CA SER A 170 -6.07 -4.39 2.81
C SER A 170 -7.43 -3.76 2.47
N LEU A 171 -8.19 -3.32 3.47
CA LEU A 171 -9.31 -2.40 3.32
C LEU A 171 -8.96 -1.23 2.40
N PHE A 172 -7.77 -0.62 2.60
CA PHE A 172 -7.31 0.52 1.80
C PHE A 172 -6.99 0.16 0.34
N GLY A 173 -6.90 -1.12 0.00
CA GLY A 173 -6.90 -1.61 -1.38
C GLY A 173 -8.31 -1.73 -2.00
N THR A 174 -9.38 -1.45 -1.23
CA THR A 174 -10.77 -1.45 -1.73
C THR A 174 -11.36 -0.06 -1.80
N VAL A 175 -11.24 0.73 -0.75
CA VAL A 175 -11.80 2.09 -0.67
C VAL A 175 -11.11 3.06 -1.65
N THR A 176 -11.63 4.27 -1.82
CA THR A 176 -11.16 5.25 -2.81
C THR A 176 -9.81 5.87 -2.43
N TYR A 177 -8.81 5.01 -2.28
CA TYR A 177 -7.44 5.30 -1.86
C TYR A 177 -6.44 4.83 -2.92
N THR A 178 -5.15 5.01 -2.67
CA THR A 178 -4.08 4.74 -3.65
C THR A 178 -3.35 3.42 -3.44
N GLU A 179 -3.62 2.70 -2.35
CA GLU A 179 -2.82 1.58 -1.88
C GLU A 179 -2.73 0.44 -2.88
N GLY A 180 -3.81 0.12 -3.59
CA GLY A 180 -3.81 -0.93 -4.61
C GLY A 180 -2.88 -0.61 -5.78
N LEU A 181 -3.00 0.61 -6.35
CA LEU A 181 -2.11 1.05 -7.42
C LEU A 181 -0.66 1.17 -6.94
N PHE A 182 -0.44 1.72 -5.77
CA PHE A 182 0.89 1.88 -5.20
C PHE A 182 1.57 0.53 -4.99
N LEU A 183 0.87 -0.44 -4.42
CA LEU A 183 1.35 -1.82 -4.26
C LEU A 183 1.66 -2.47 -5.62
N LEU A 184 0.82 -2.28 -6.63
CA LEU A 184 1.08 -2.79 -7.98
C LEU A 184 2.40 -2.23 -8.52
N PHE A 185 2.53 -0.91 -8.53
CA PHE A 185 3.68 -0.26 -9.16
C PHE A 185 4.99 -0.50 -8.40
N THR A 186 4.97 -0.44 -7.07
CA THR A 186 6.16 -0.73 -6.26
C THR A 186 6.58 -2.20 -6.37
N THR A 187 5.64 -3.13 -6.32
CA THR A 187 5.95 -4.56 -6.45
C THR A 187 6.49 -4.88 -7.85
N ALA A 188 5.85 -4.31 -8.89
CA ALA A 188 6.31 -4.49 -10.26
C ALA A 188 7.71 -3.89 -10.49
N ALA A 189 8.00 -2.72 -9.91
CA ALA A 189 9.31 -2.07 -9.97
C ALA A 189 10.38 -2.93 -9.29
N LEU A 190 10.12 -3.40 -8.07
CA LEU A 190 11.05 -4.24 -7.31
C LEU A 190 11.33 -5.57 -8.02
N ARG A 191 10.27 -6.26 -8.50
CA ARG A 191 10.43 -7.51 -9.25
C ARG A 191 11.18 -7.31 -10.56
N ALA A 192 10.89 -6.25 -11.30
CA ALA A 192 11.59 -5.93 -12.54
C ALA A 192 13.08 -5.65 -12.29
N PHE A 193 13.39 -4.90 -11.22
CA PHE A 193 14.78 -4.63 -10.83
C PHE A 193 15.50 -5.91 -10.40
N ASP A 194 14.87 -6.76 -9.61
CA ASP A 194 15.39 -8.06 -9.18
C ASP A 194 15.75 -8.95 -10.40
N LYS A 195 14.92 -8.91 -11.46
CA LYS A 195 15.13 -9.62 -12.73
C LYS A 195 16.03 -8.89 -13.74
N SER A 196 16.73 -7.84 -13.33
CA SER A 196 17.58 -7.02 -14.20
C SER A 196 16.84 -6.38 -15.40
N GLN A 197 15.52 -6.21 -15.31
CA GLN A 197 14.68 -5.53 -16.29
C GLN A 197 14.60 -4.03 -15.97
N TYR A 198 15.72 -3.33 -16.08
CA TYR A 198 15.90 -1.98 -15.53
C TYR A 198 14.97 -0.93 -16.15
N THR A 199 14.71 -0.98 -17.46
CA THR A 199 13.75 -0.06 -18.11
C THR A 199 12.35 -0.21 -17.53
N ARG A 200 11.90 -1.45 -17.33
CA ARG A 200 10.60 -1.71 -16.69
C ARG A 200 10.59 -1.28 -15.22
N ALA A 201 11.71 -1.50 -14.51
CA ALA A 201 11.83 -1.07 -13.12
C ALA A 201 11.69 0.45 -12.98
N GLY A 202 12.36 1.22 -13.83
CA GLY A 202 12.25 2.68 -13.87
C GLY A 202 10.86 3.17 -14.24
N LEU A 203 10.19 2.54 -15.22
CA LEU A 203 8.83 2.89 -15.63
C LEU A 203 7.82 2.66 -14.47
N TRP A 204 7.83 1.48 -13.86
CA TRP A 204 6.97 1.18 -12.72
C TRP A 204 7.29 2.06 -11.51
N GLY A 205 8.58 2.37 -11.30
CA GLY A 205 9.01 3.31 -10.27
C GLY A 205 8.47 4.72 -10.49
N ALA A 206 8.48 5.22 -11.72
CA ALA A 206 7.88 6.51 -12.07
C ALA A 206 6.37 6.54 -11.80
N MET A 207 5.65 5.46 -12.11
CA MET A 207 4.23 5.35 -11.78
C MET A 207 4.00 5.28 -10.27
N ALA A 208 4.87 4.62 -9.51
CA ALA A 208 4.80 4.59 -8.05
C ALA A 208 4.98 5.99 -7.45
N THR A 209 5.96 6.77 -7.90
CA THR A 209 6.20 8.15 -7.43
C THR A 209 5.13 9.13 -7.90
N ALA A 210 4.47 8.89 -9.04
CA ALA A 210 3.29 9.65 -9.47
C ALA A 210 2.03 9.30 -8.65
N THR A 211 2.03 8.17 -7.93
CA THR A 211 0.92 7.74 -7.07
C THR A 211 1.08 8.22 -5.64
N ARG A 212 2.29 8.17 -5.08
CA ARG A 212 2.63 8.59 -3.70
C ARG A 212 4.10 8.98 -3.58
N SER A 213 4.38 9.99 -2.74
CA SER A 213 5.77 10.42 -2.43
C SER A 213 6.62 9.29 -1.84
N THR A 214 6.02 8.35 -1.11
CA THR A 214 6.72 7.19 -0.52
C THR A 214 7.34 6.27 -1.58
N GLY A 215 6.88 6.33 -2.83
CA GLY A 215 7.53 5.67 -3.98
C GLY A 215 8.98 6.09 -4.20
N LEU A 216 9.38 7.25 -3.68
CA LEU A 216 10.76 7.75 -3.74
C LEU A 216 11.75 6.78 -3.05
N MET A 217 11.29 5.92 -2.14
CA MET A 217 12.14 4.92 -1.49
C MET A 217 12.66 3.83 -2.43
N LEU A 218 12.11 3.71 -3.64
CA LEU A 218 12.69 2.88 -4.71
C LEU A 218 14.07 3.39 -5.14
N VAL A 219 14.30 4.71 -5.09
CA VAL A 219 15.57 5.32 -5.54
C VAL A 219 16.76 4.83 -4.72
N PRO A 220 16.84 5.09 -3.38
CA PRO A 220 17.94 4.56 -2.57
C PRO A 220 18.00 3.03 -2.63
N SER A 221 16.87 2.34 -2.78
CA SER A 221 16.85 0.89 -2.87
C SER A 221 17.56 0.38 -4.12
N PHE A 222 17.28 0.97 -5.26
CA PHE A 222 17.93 0.60 -6.53
C PHE A 222 19.41 0.99 -6.53
N LEU A 223 19.76 2.18 -6.03
CA LEU A 223 21.15 2.65 -5.97
C LEU A 223 22.02 1.76 -5.07
N ILE A 224 21.55 1.45 -3.85
CA ILE A 224 22.28 0.63 -2.88
C ILE A 224 22.49 -0.79 -3.44
N VAL A 225 21.47 -1.39 -4.03
CA VAL A 225 21.58 -2.74 -4.59
C VAL A 225 22.44 -2.75 -5.85
N ALA A 226 22.31 -1.74 -6.73
CA ALA A 226 23.16 -1.60 -7.90
C ALA A 226 24.65 -1.49 -7.52
N TRP A 227 24.94 -0.71 -6.49
CA TRP A 227 26.29 -0.57 -5.97
C TRP A 227 26.80 -1.86 -5.31
N LYS A 228 26.02 -2.45 -4.40
CA LYS A 228 26.43 -3.62 -3.62
C LYS A 228 26.62 -4.88 -4.47
N GLU A 229 25.80 -5.04 -5.52
CA GLU A 229 25.86 -6.19 -6.43
C GLU A 229 26.64 -5.90 -7.73
N ASN A 230 27.30 -4.74 -7.82
CA ASN A 230 28.06 -4.31 -9.02
C ASN A 230 27.21 -4.40 -10.29
N ARG A 231 25.95 -3.96 -10.24
CA ARG A 231 25.05 -4.02 -11.39
C ARG A 231 25.44 -3.00 -12.49
N PRO A 232 25.07 -3.25 -13.76
CA PRO A 232 25.45 -2.39 -14.87
C PRO A 232 24.75 -1.01 -14.79
N LYS A 233 25.31 -0.01 -15.53
CA LYS A 233 24.81 1.38 -15.58
C LYS A 233 23.27 1.52 -15.71
N PRO A 234 22.55 0.71 -16.52
CA PRO A 234 21.08 0.79 -16.59
C PRO A 234 20.36 0.62 -15.25
N ALA A 235 20.97 -0.07 -14.25
CA ALA A 235 20.38 -0.19 -12.91
C ALA A 235 20.33 1.18 -12.20
N TYR A 236 21.35 1.99 -12.34
CA TYR A 236 21.39 3.35 -11.79
C TYR A 236 20.40 4.28 -12.52
N PHE A 237 20.27 4.15 -13.84
CA PHE A 237 19.27 4.89 -14.61
C PHE A 237 17.85 4.53 -14.19
N ALA A 238 17.55 3.27 -13.82
CA ALA A 238 16.26 2.87 -13.29
C ALA A 238 15.93 3.59 -11.99
N ALA A 239 16.92 3.83 -11.11
CA ALA A 239 16.72 4.59 -9.89
C ALA A 239 16.31 6.04 -10.20
N PHE A 240 17.03 6.73 -11.09
CA PHE A 240 16.69 8.10 -11.49
C PHE A 240 15.37 8.15 -12.27
N ALA A 241 15.11 7.20 -13.16
CA ALA A 241 13.84 7.14 -13.88
C ALA A 241 12.63 6.99 -12.92
N SER A 242 12.81 6.33 -11.77
CA SER A 242 11.78 6.23 -10.75
C SER A 242 11.36 7.58 -10.15
N THR A 243 12.15 8.63 -10.27
CA THR A 243 11.78 9.99 -9.80
C THR A 243 10.87 10.75 -10.76
N ILE A 244 10.73 10.30 -12.01
CA ILE A 244 10.03 11.05 -13.07
C ILE A 244 8.62 11.42 -12.66
N GLY A 245 7.87 10.53 -12.01
CA GLY A 245 6.50 10.82 -11.56
C GLY A 245 6.44 11.99 -10.58
N LEU A 246 7.35 12.03 -9.63
CA LEU A 246 7.49 13.14 -8.68
C LEU A 246 7.93 14.42 -9.38
N ILE A 247 8.92 14.35 -10.28
CA ILE A 247 9.43 15.52 -11.03
C ILE A 247 8.31 16.14 -11.87
N LEU A 248 7.54 15.32 -12.59
CA LEU A 248 6.40 15.82 -13.40
C LEU A 248 5.35 16.51 -12.53
N PHE A 249 5.05 15.97 -11.35
CA PHE A 249 4.13 16.62 -10.43
C PHE A 249 4.70 17.92 -9.85
N SER A 250 5.99 17.95 -9.50
CA SER A 250 6.68 19.16 -9.06
C SER A 250 6.65 20.25 -10.14
N LEU A 251 6.95 19.90 -11.39
CA LEU A 251 6.88 20.84 -12.52
C LEU A 251 5.45 21.37 -12.74
N TYR A 252 4.45 20.51 -12.61
CA TYR A 252 3.03 20.95 -12.64
C TYR A 252 2.72 21.94 -11.50
N CYS A 253 3.20 21.69 -10.28
CA CYS A 253 3.03 22.61 -9.15
C CYS A 253 3.68 23.96 -9.43
N GLY A 254 4.92 23.98 -9.93
CA GLY A 254 5.62 25.22 -10.30
C GLY A 254 4.91 25.99 -11.41
N TRP A 255 4.46 25.30 -12.45
CA TRP A 255 3.73 25.92 -13.57
C TRP A 255 2.38 26.47 -13.16
N ARG A 256 1.61 25.75 -12.35
CA ARG A 256 0.22 26.10 -12.03
C ARG A 256 0.08 27.04 -10.83
N PHE A 257 0.98 26.92 -9.85
CA PHE A 257 0.89 27.58 -8.56
C PHE A 257 2.12 28.43 -8.20
N GLY A 258 3.17 28.43 -9.03
CA GLY A 258 4.41 29.17 -8.77
C GLY A 258 5.30 28.56 -7.68
N ASP A 259 4.97 27.36 -7.16
CA ASP A 259 5.71 26.68 -6.08
C ASP A 259 5.99 25.22 -6.48
N LEU A 260 7.26 24.91 -6.85
CA LEU A 260 7.70 23.57 -7.24
C LEU A 260 7.51 22.52 -6.14
N ILE A 261 7.49 22.92 -4.90
CA ILE A 261 7.38 22.05 -3.73
C ILE A 261 6.06 22.24 -2.98
N ALA A 262 5.03 22.77 -3.65
CA ALA A 262 3.70 23.03 -3.06
C ALA A 262 3.14 21.81 -2.30
N PHE A 263 3.37 20.59 -2.83
CA PHE A 263 2.96 19.33 -2.20
C PHE A 263 3.72 19.02 -0.89
N VAL A 264 4.86 19.65 -0.65
CA VAL A 264 5.60 19.60 0.63
C VAL A 264 5.16 20.76 1.53
N SER A 265 5.07 21.97 0.96
CA SER A 265 4.70 23.18 1.70
C SER A 265 3.33 23.05 2.39
N VAL A 266 2.37 22.43 1.71
CA VAL A 266 1.02 22.17 2.22
C VAL A 266 0.99 21.20 3.41
N GLN A 267 2.00 20.36 3.57
CA GLN A 267 2.05 19.38 4.67
C GLN A 267 2.12 20.03 6.05
N LYS A 268 2.52 21.31 6.13
CA LYS A 268 2.49 22.09 7.38
C LYS A 268 1.08 22.19 7.99
N ALA A 269 0.04 22.10 7.16
CA ALA A 269 -1.35 22.12 7.62
C ALA A 269 -1.72 20.91 8.50
N TRP A 270 -1.04 19.76 8.32
CA TRP A 270 -1.30 18.55 9.09
C TRP A 270 -0.59 18.51 10.45
N ASP A 271 0.05 19.62 10.85
CA ASP A 271 0.73 19.79 12.15
C ASP A 271 1.53 18.53 12.53
N TRP A 272 2.58 18.25 11.74
CA TRP A 272 3.44 17.09 11.91
C TRP A 272 4.26 17.26 13.20
N GLN A 273 3.67 16.88 14.34
CA GLN A 273 4.40 16.78 15.60
C GLN A 273 5.39 15.62 15.50
N HIS A 274 6.52 15.75 16.18
CA HIS A 274 7.49 14.66 16.26
C HIS A 274 6.81 13.38 16.76
N PRO A 275 7.09 12.19 16.15
CA PRO A 275 6.45 10.95 16.55
C PRO A 275 6.72 10.67 18.02
N ASP A 276 5.70 10.75 18.84
CA ASP A 276 5.79 10.37 20.25
C ASP A 276 5.49 8.88 20.41
N TRP A 277 6.46 8.07 20.03
CA TRP A 277 6.40 6.63 20.19
C TRP A 277 6.24 6.20 21.64
N TRP A 278 6.72 7.02 22.58
CA TRP A 278 6.59 6.73 24.00
C TRP A 278 5.14 6.73 24.44
N ASN A 279 4.39 7.76 24.05
CA ASN A 279 2.95 7.82 24.30
C ASN A 279 2.19 6.71 23.59
N VAL A 280 2.58 6.34 22.36
CA VAL A 280 1.98 5.21 21.64
C VAL A 280 2.20 3.90 22.36
N LEU A 281 3.41 3.66 22.88
CA LEU A 281 3.74 2.46 23.67
C LEU A 281 2.93 2.40 24.96
N ILE A 282 2.85 3.50 25.74
CA ILE A 282 2.06 3.56 26.97
C ILE A 282 0.59 3.27 26.69
N LYS A 283 0.00 3.93 25.67
CA LYS A 283 -1.40 3.70 25.28
C LYS A 283 -1.66 2.29 24.78
N ALA A 284 -0.72 1.67 24.11
CA ALA A 284 -0.86 0.28 23.68
C ALA A 284 -0.85 -0.71 24.84
N VAL A 285 -0.04 -0.46 25.90
CA VAL A 285 -0.05 -1.25 27.13
C VAL A 285 -1.41 -1.16 27.84
N THR A 286 -2.12 -0.03 27.74
CA THR A 286 -3.49 0.13 28.26
C THR A 286 -4.57 -0.44 27.34
N LEU A 287 -4.17 -1.28 26.35
CA LEU A 287 -5.06 -1.97 25.40
C LEU A 287 -5.85 -1.01 24.47
N ASP A 288 -5.34 0.16 24.20
CA ASP A 288 -5.83 0.98 23.10
C ASP A 288 -5.56 0.24 21.77
N LYS A 289 -6.66 -0.26 21.17
CA LYS A 289 -6.62 -1.16 20.00
C LYS A 289 -5.95 -0.52 18.78
N GLU A 290 -6.07 0.79 18.61
CA GLU A 290 -5.47 1.49 17.47
C GLU A 290 -3.95 1.60 17.64
N ASN A 291 -3.49 1.96 18.83
CA ASN A 291 -2.06 2.03 19.14
C ASN A 291 -1.42 0.64 19.17
N LEU A 292 -2.12 -0.39 19.65
CA LEU A 292 -1.66 -1.77 19.59
C LEU A 292 -1.45 -2.21 18.12
N LEU A 293 -2.40 -1.91 17.23
CA LEU A 293 -2.26 -2.22 15.80
C LEU A 293 -1.04 -1.51 15.18
N ARG A 294 -0.81 -0.23 15.50
CA ARG A 294 0.38 0.52 15.03
C ARG A 294 1.68 -0.13 15.46
N ILE A 295 1.78 -0.53 16.73
CA ILE A 295 2.97 -1.21 17.26
C ILE A 295 3.19 -2.55 16.58
N VAL A 296 2.15 -3.38 16.51
CA VAL A 296 2.24 -4.70 15.87
C VAL A 296 2.65 -4.58 14.40
N MET A 297 2.05 -3.65 13.67
CA MET A 297 2.38 -3.45 12.25
C MET A 297 3.81 -2.93 12.09
N PHE A 298 4.22 -1.91 12.85
CA PHE A 298 5.53 -1.30 12.67
C PHE A 298 6.66 -2.18 13.20
N PHE A 299 6.63 -2.57 14.46
CA PHE A 299 7.70 -3.35 15.09
C PHE A 299 7.65 -4.82 14.65
N GLY A 300 6.45 -5.40 14.55
CA GLY A 300 6.28 -6.76 14.03
C GLY A 300 6.71 -6.87 12.56
N GLY A 301 6.30 -5.91 11.72
CA GLY A 301 6.75 -5.83 10.33
C GLY A 301 8.26 -5.65 10.21
N SER A 302 8.87 -4.78 11.03
CA SER A 302 10.31 -4.57 11.08
C SER A 302 11.07 -5.84 11.52
N TYR A 303 10.55 -6.52 12.54
CA TYR A 303 11.13 -7.77 13.03
C TYR A 303 11.09 -8.88 11.98
N VAL A 304 9.93 -9.09 11.34
CA VAL A 304 9.79 -10.14 10.32
C VAL A 304 10.68 -9.83 9.11
N LEU A 305 10.77 -8.57 8.68
CA LEU A 305 11.67 -8.15 7.62
C LEU A 305 13.14 -8.38 7.99
N TRP A 306 13.53 -8.03 9.22
CA TRP A 306 14.89 -8.30 9.73
C TRP A 306 15.22 -9.79 9.81
N HIS A 307 14.29 -10.59 10.31
CA HIS A 307 14.48 -12.04 10.45
C HIS A 307 14.69 -12.72 9.10
N PHE A 308 13.93 -12.33 8.08
CA PHE A 308 14.01 -12.90 6.73
C PHE A 308 14.90 -12.13 5.75
N ARG A 309 15.68 -11.14 6.21
CA ARG A 309 16.52 -10.29 5.34
C ARG A 309 17.52 -11.06 4.48
N THR A 310 18.01 -12.22 4.92
CA THR A 310 18.94 -13.07 4.18
C THR A 310 18.26 -14.00 3.17
N ARG A 311 16.95 -14.18 3.31
CA ARG A 311 16.16 -15.01 2.40
C ARG A 311 15.45 -14.20 1.33
N LEU A 312 15.09 -12.96 1.62
CA LEU A 312 14.44 -12.08 0.66
C LEU A 312 15.41 -11.52 -0.39
N PRO A 313 14.92 -11.14 -1.60
CA PRO A 313 15.71 -10.37 -2.55
C PRO A 313 16.25 -9.10 -1.89
N LEU A 314 17.52 -8.80 -2.11
CA LEU A 314 18.16 -7.65 -1.47
C LEU A 314 17.39 -6.34 -1.75
N VAL A 315 16.89 -6.15 -2.96
CA VAL A 315 16.11 -4.96 -3.34
C VAL A 315 14.82 -4.83 -2.51
N ALA A 316 14.15 -5.94 -2.19
CA ALA A 316 12.98 -5.92 -1.33
C ALA A 316 13.34 -5.59 0.13
N VAL A 317 14.47 -6.08 0.61
CA VAL A 317 14.96 -5.78 1.97
C VAL A 317 15.30 -4.31 2.12
N VAL A 318 16.10 -3.76 1.19
CA VAL A 318 16.51 -2.34 1.23
C VAL A 318 15.29 -1.43 1.10
N TYR A 319 14.38 -1.74 0.19
CA TYR A 319 13.12 -0.98 0.04
C TYR A 319 12.29 -1.02 1.34
N GLY A 320 12.16 -2.18 1.95
CA GLY A 320 11.42 -2.33 3.20
C GLY A 320 11.99 -1.45 4.31
N PHE A 321 13.30 -1.50 4.56
CA PHE A 321 13.93 -0.68 5.59
C PHE A 321 13.96 0.81 5.25
N ALA A 322 14.20 1.19 3.99
CA ALA A 322 14.12 2.58 3.57
C ALA A 322 12.71 3.17 3.78
N SER A 323 11.67 2.38 3.46
CA SER A 323 10.28 2.80 3.66
C SER A 323 9.92 2.89 5.14
N LEU A 324 10.36 1.95 5.98
CA LEU A 324 10.18 2.03 7.44
C LEU A 324 10.89 3.25 8.04
N ALA A 325 12.13 3.54 7.59
CA ALA A 325 12.85 4.73 8.01
C ALA A 325 12.13 6.02 7.61
N MET A 326 11.58 6.08 6.38
CA MET A 326 10.80 7.23 5.94
C MET A 326 9.55 7.44 6.80
N ILE A 327 8.85 6.39 7.22
CA ILE A 327 7.69 6.51 8.12
C ILE A 327 8.08 7.21 9.43
N GLN A 328 9.28 6.95 9.97
CA GLN A 328 9.77 7.63 11.17
C GLN A 328 10.01 9.13 10.98
N THR A 329 10.38 9.55 9.77
CA THR A 329 10.67 10.96 9.48
C THR A 329 9.43 11.78 9.17
N THR A 330 8.30 11.15 8.86
CA THR A 330 7.07 11.87 8.48
C THR A 330 6.32 12.50 9.65
N GLY A 331 6.72 12.24 10.88
CA GLY A 331 6.14 12.89 12.08
C GLY A 331 4.72 12.46 12.45
N SER A 332 3.98 11.81 11.56
CA SER A 332 2.61 11.36 11.84
C SER A 332 2.54 9.87 12.12
N LEU A 333 2.10 9.52 13.31
CA LEU A 333 1.81 8.13 13.70
C LEU A 333 0.39 7.70 13.32
N SER A 334 -0.46 8.62 12.90
CA SER A 334 -1.89 8.34 12.64
C SER A 334 -2.14 7.36 11.48
N SER A 335 -1.20 7.25 10.54
CA SER A 335 -1.33 6.38 9.35
C SER A 335 -0.25 5.30 9.26
N VAL A 336 0.48 5.03 10.34
CA VAL A 336 1.61 4.08 10.34
C VAL A 336 1.19 2.70 9.85
N SER A 337 0.08 2.18 10.36
CA SER A 337 -0.40 0.83 9.99
C SER A 337 -0.65 0.72 8.49
N ARG A 338 -1.27 1.71 7.89
CA ARG A 338 -1.54 1.80 6.45
C ARG A 338 -0.26 1.89 5.63
N TYR A 339 0.69 2.70 6.07
CA TYR A 339 1.98 2.84 5.38
C TYR A 339 2.78 1.54 5.42
N VAL A 340 2.80 0.83 6.55
CA VAL A 340 3.47 -0.47 6.67
C VAL A 340 2.81 -1.51 5.76
N TYR A 341 1.49 -1.52 5.63
CA TYR A 341 0.79 -2.37 4.65
C TYR A 341 1.26 -2.09 3.22
N GLY A 342 1.49 -0.83 2.86
CA GLY A 342 2.04 -0.42 1.57
C GLY A 342 3.47 -0.90 1.29
N ILE A 343 4.18 -1.41 2.29
CA ILE A 343 5.53 -1.99 2.14
C ILE A 343 5.39 -3.47 1.80
N VAL A 344 5.32 -3.79 0.50
CA VAL A 344 5.15 -5.18 0.03
C VAL A 344 6.16 -6.15 0.63
N SER A 345 7.38 -5.71 0.93
CA SER A 345 8.45 -6.54 1.51
C SER A 345 8.03 -7.21 2.82
N VAL A 346 7.18 -6.56 3.63
CA VAL A 346 6.63 -7.12 4.87
C VAL A 346 5.71 -8.31 4.54
N SER A 347 4.84 -8.16 3.54
CA SER A 347 3.95 -9.25 3.09
C SER A 347 4.74 -10.42 2.51
N LEU A 348 5.84 -10.17 1.78
CA LEU A 348 6.74 -11.22 1.28
C LEU A 348 7.41 -11.99 2.43
N ALA A 349 7.95 -11.27 3.40
CA ALA A 349 8.61 -11.84 4.57
C ALA A 349 7.65 -12.70 5.41
N LEU A 350 6.44 -12.18 5.66
CA LEU A 350 5.39 -12.88 6.38
C LEU A 350 4.92 -14.12 5.61
N GLY A 351 4.83 -14.04 4.30
CA GLY A 351 4.51 -15.20 3.45
C GLY A 351 5.52 -16.32 3.56
N ILE A 352 6.84 -16.02 3.64
CA ILE A 352 7.89 -17.01 3.89
C ILE A 352 7.72 -17.63 5.28
N LEU A 353 7.43 -16.82 6.30
CA LEU A 353 7.19 -17.30 7.67
C LEU A 353 6.03 -18.31 7.70
N LEU A 354 4.89 -17.95 7.11
CA LEU A 354 3.69 -18.78 7.14
C LEU A 354 3.80 -20.04 6.28
N ALA A 355 4.58 -19.99 5.20
CA ALA A 355 4.88 -21.19 4.40
C ALA A 355 5.64 -22.25 5.21
N ASN A 356 6.51 -21.80 6.14
CA ASN A 356 7.24 -22.72 7.04
C ASN A 356 6.38 -23.21 8.22
N HIS A 357 5.32 -22.49 8.57
CA HIS A 357 4.45 -22.75 9.71
C HIS A 357 2.96 -22.69 9.34
N PRO A 358 2.44 -23.59 8.49
CA PRO A 358 1.10 -23.47 7.91
C PRO A 358 -0.03 -23.45 8.95
N ARG A 359 0.12 -24.17 10.08
CA ARG A 359 -0.88 -24.14 11.17
C ARG A 359 -1.06 -22.75 11.75
N TRP A 360 0.06 -22.06 12.01
CA TRP A 360 0.06 -20.65 12.42
C TRP A 360 -0.46 -19.73 11.32
N GLY A 361 -0.19 -20.08 10.05
CA GLY A 361 -0.68 -19.36 8.89
C GLY A 361 -2.21 -19.28 8.85
N TYR A 362 -2.91 -20.39 9.04
CA TYR A 362 -4.38 -20.40 9.08
C TYR A 362 -4.92 -19.57 10.24
N PHE A 363 -4.32 -19.69 11.43
CA PHE A 363 -4.70 -18.89 12.60
C PHE A 363 -4.53 -17.39 12.33
N ILE A 364 -3.37 -16.98 11.82
CA ILE A 364 -3.07 -15.57 11.53
C ILE A 364 -4.00 -15.02 10.46
N LEU A 365 -4.28 -15.77 9.37
CA LEU A 365 -5.22 -15.30 8.35
C LEU A 365 -6.65 -15.20 8.87
N SER A 366 -7.10 -16.08 9.76
CA SER A 366 -8.41 -15.98 10.40
C SER A 366 -8.49 -14.73 11.28
N LEU A 367 -7.45 -14.46 12.06
CA LEU A 367 -7.34 -13.23 12.85
C LEU A 367 -7.34 -11.99 11.95
N PHE A 368 -6.58 -12.00 10.86
CA PHE A 368 -6.54 -10.92 9.88
C PHE A 368 -7.91 -10.65 9.27
N ALA A 369 -8.64 -11.71 8.87
CA ALA A 369 -9.98 -11.58 8.33
C ALA A 369 -10.96 -10.95 9.35
N THR A 370 -10.88 -11.37 10.62
CA THR A 370 -11.70 -10.81 11.69
C THR A 370 -11.42 -9.33 11.92
N VAL A 371 -10.14 -8.96 11.98
CA VAL A 371 -9.74 -7.56 12.16
C VAL A 371 -10.08 -6.73 10.90
N LEU A 372 -9.95 -7.30 9.70
CA LEU A 372 -10.36 -6.66 8.45
C LEU A 372 -11.86 -6.30 8.46
N VAL A 373 -12.73 -7.23 8.88
CA VAL A 373 -14.17 -6.97 9.06
C VAL A 373 -14.39 -5.83 10.06
N TYR A 374 -13.75 -5.90 11.21
CA TYR A 374 -13.87 -4.88 12.25
C TYR A 374 -13.46 -3.49 11.76
N LEU A 375 -12.31 -3.38 11.10
CA LEU A 375 -11.83 -2.09 10.55
C LEU A 375 -12.72 -1.59 9.42
N SER A 376 -13.28 -2.48 8.59
CA SER A 376 -14.20 -2.12 7.51
C SER A 376 -15.49 -1.51 8.05
N ILE A 377 -16.05 -2.08 9.12
CA ILE A 377 -17.22 -1.54 9.81
C ILE A 377 -16.88 -0.17 10.41
N LYS A 378 -15.77 -0.04 11.12
CA LYS A 378 -15.33 1.24 11.69
C LYS A 378 -15.13 2.32 10.62
N PHE A 379 -14.49 1.99 9.50
CA PHE A 379 -14.31 2.92 8.39
C PHE A 379 -15.65 3.43 7.83
N ALA A 380 -16.62 2.54 7.64
CA ALA A 380 -17.96 2.91 7.20
C ALA A 380 -18.66 3.88 8.17
N TRP A 381 -18.32 3.83 9.46
CA TRP A 381 -18.79 4.74 10.51
C TRP A 381 -17.91 5.97 10.74
N TRP A 382 -17.08 6.35 9.78
CA TRP A 382 -16.18 7.51 9.87
C TRP A 382 -15.13 7.42 10.98
N HIS A 383 -14.85 6.25 11.52
CA HIS A 383 -13.70 6.10 12.41
C HIS A 383 -12.41 6.06 11.60
N TRP A 384 -11.37 6.73 12.10
CA TRP A 384 -10.03 6.59 11.53
C TRP A 384 -9.46 5.23 11.92
N VAL A 385 -8.98 4.45 10.96
CA VAL A 385 -8.54 3.05 11.14
C VAL A 385 -7.14 2.76 10.61
N ALA A 386 -6.32 3.80 10.33
CA ALA A 386 -5.01 3.67 9.71
C ALA A 386 -3.84 3.88 10.66
#